data_ea074781490e5fcacca56f21dba33472
#
_entry.id   ea074781490e5fcacca56f21dba33472
#
_cell.length_a   1.000
_cell.length_b   1.000
_cell.length_c   1.000
_cell.angle_alpha   90.00
_cell.angle_beta   90.00
_cell.angle_gamma   90.00
#
_symmetry.space_group_name_H-M   'P 1'
#
loop_
_entity.id
_entity.type
_entity.pdbx_description
1 polymer ?
#
loop_
_entity_poly.entity_id
_entity_poly.type
_entity_poly.pdbx_seq_one_letter_code
_entity_poly.pdbx_strand_id
1 'polypeptide(L)'
;KGEIILGKTKATATVSKQDSLSKILSLGFDRPLNNDGIIGFVFDVGRDNTKVGTSKTSVKSDNYSLSNYTDFKLDSNTSLENIVGIGRINFDMTRVDGAETLLGERRADQMFFSNTLKREHKKNQLIISPYLSHSATRTNLDSFSEIGGETALSFNDQVVRDYEIGVGLDINSEITLNNNSKLKPFTIIEYNKSTSKTSASMYYTSEGPDNAYATTMNNNNNNWKLRFGADLRTESGWRSSLSYTRKQSVGSSSASKYSNSFTLRSDLKF
;
A
#
# COMPACT_ATOMS: atom_id res chain seq x y z
N LYS A 1 11.52 10.37 -7.26
CA LYS A 1 10.76 10.50 -6.00
C LYS A 1 11.29 9.50 -4.99
N GLY A 2 11.50 9.93 -3.74
CA GLY A 2 11.78 9.07 -2.59
C GLY A 2 10.63 9.11 -1.60
N GLU A 3 10.32 7.97 -0.95
CA GLU A 3 9.25 7.87 0.04
C GLU A 3 9.67 6.97 1.21
N ILE A 4 9.37 7.39 2.44
CA ILE A 4 9.58 6.61 3.66
C ILE A 4 8.23 6.53 4.38
N ILE A 5 7.81 5.31 4.73
CA ILE A 5 6.57 5.06 5.45
C ILE A 5 6.89 4.28 6.73
N LEU A 6 6.46 4.83 7.86
CA LEU A 6 6.50 4.16 9.16
C LEU A 6 5.08 3.73 9.51
N GLY A 7 4.85 2.43 9.63
CA GLY A 7 3.53 1.85 9.91
C GLY A 7 3.50 1.13 11.25
N LYS A 8 2.35 1.24 11.94
CA LYS A 8 2.06 0.49 13.17
C LYS A 8 0.65 -0.06 13.12
N THR A 9 0.50 -1.36 13.35
CA THR A 9 -0.79 -2.03 13.49
C THR A 9 -0.90 -2.60 14.90
N LYS A 10 -2.01 -2.33 15.58
CA LYS A 10 -2.25 -2.84 16.93
C LYS A 10 -2.61 -4.32 16.87
N ALA A 11 -2.18 -5.09 17.89
CA ALA A 11 -2.59 -6.47 18.08
C ALA A 11 -4.12 -6.58 18.32
N THR A 12 -4.70 -7.67 17.84
CA THR A 12 -6.06 -8.12 18.13
C THR A 12 -6.01 -9.55 18.68
N ALA A 13 -7.14 -10.15 18.97
CA ALA A 13 -7.18 -11.55 19.40
C ALA A 13 -6.59 -12.54 18.37
N THR A 14 -6.62 -12.17 17.08
CA THR A 14 -6.24 -13.06 15.97
C THR A 14 -5.06 -12.53 15.14
N VAL A 15 -4.59 -11.32 15.40
CA VAL A 15 -3.51 -10.68 14.64
C VAL A 15 -2.48 -10.10 15.61
N SER A 16 -1.24 -10.49 15.47
CA SER A 16 -0.13 -9.93 16.25
C SER A 16 0.11 -8.44 15.89
N LYS A 17 0.64 -7.68 16.85
CA LYS A 17 1.13 -6.32 16.60
C LYS A 17 2.15 -6.34 15.46
N GLN A 18 2.11 -5.32 14.61
CA GLN A 18 3.09 -5.14 13.54
C GLN A 18 3.66 -3.72 13.58
N ASP A 19 4.98 -3.65 13.47
CA ASP A 19 5.73 -2.40 13.27
C ASP A 19 6.46 -2.51 11.92
N SER A 20 6.16 -1.63 10.97
CA SER A 20 6.70 -1.66 9.61
C SER A 20 7.46 -0.39 9.25
N LEU A 21 8.51 -0.57 8.47
CA LEU A 21 9.27 0.50 7.82
C LEU A 21 9.38 0.18 6.34
N SER A 22 8.82 1.05 5.49
CA SER A 22 8.94 0.96 4.03
C SER A 22 9.77 2.12 3.51
N LYS A 23 10.64 1.84 2.54
CA LYS A 23 11.43 2.81 1.79
C LYS A 23 11.23 2.55 0.32
N ILE A 24 10.86 3.57 -0.44
CA ILE A 24 10.56 3.45 -1.87
C ILE A 24 11.31 4.53 -2.63
N LEU A 25 11.94 4.14 -3.72
CA LEU A 25 12.50 5.02 -4.72
C LEU A 25 11.75 4.83 -6.02
N SER A 26 11.22 5.92 -6.59
CA SER A 26 10.49 5.93 -7.86
C SER A 26 11.23 6.77 -8.88
N LEU A 27 11.37 6.23 -10.08
CA LEU A 27 11.82 6.94 -11.27
C LEU A 27 10.71 6.86 -12.30
N GLY A 28 10.33 7.99 -12.87
CA GLY A 28 9.26 8.03 -13.85
C GLY A 28 9.44 9.15 -14.84
N PHE A 29 8.74 9.02 -15.94
CA PHE A 29 8.60 10.05 -16.95
C PHE A 29 7.14 10.11 -17.39
N ASP A 30 6.70 11.31 -17.71
CA ASP A 30 5.37 11.55 -18.24
C ASP A 30 5.42 12.53 -19.43
N ARG A 31 4.36 12.51 -20.20
CA ARG A 31 4.12 13.47 -21.26
C ARG A 31 2.65 13.86 -21.33
N PRO A 32 2.33 15.07 -21.76
CA PRO A 32 0.97 15.44 -22.05
C PRO A 32 0.38 14.55 -23.17
N LEU A 33 -0.88 14.19 -23.02
CA LEU A 33 -1.75 13.56 -24.01
C LEU A 33 -2.71 14.62 -24.50
N ASN A 34 -2.32 15.40 -25.50
CA ASN A 34 -3.04 16.58 -25.98
C ASN A 34 -3.31 17.58 -24.82
N ASN A 35 -4.46 18.27 -24.88
CA ASN A 35 -4.87 19.23 -23.84
C ASN A 35 -5.57 18.55 -22.64
N ASP A 36 -5.88 17.26 -22.73
CA ASP A 36 -6.87 16.62 -21.86
C ASP A 36 -6.29 15.57 -20.92
N GLY A 37 -4.99 15.38 -20.91
CA GLY A 37 -4.43 14.35 -20.01
C GLY A 37 -2.92 14.25 -20.00
N ILE A 38 -2.47 13.34 -19.15
CA ILE A 38 -1.07 12.95 -18.98
C ILE A 38 -1.00 11.43 -19.04
N ILE A 39 0.02 10.90 -19.71
CA ILE A 39 0.41 9.50 -19.62
C ILE A 39 1.84 9.40 -19.16
N GLY A 40 2.11 8.47 -18.27
CA GLY A 40 3.47 8.25 -17.77
C GLY A 40 3.74 6.83 -17.38
N PHE A 41 5.03 6.56 -17.14
CA PHE A 41 5.52 5.30 -16.62
C PHE A 41 6.33 5.56 -15.36
N VAL A 42 6.22 4.66 -14.40
CA VAL A 42 7.00 4.69 -13.16
C VAL A 42 7.63 3.33 -12.93
N PHE A 43 8.90 3.35 -12.61
CA PHE A 43 9.63 2.21 -12.06
C PHE A 43 9.89 2.47 -10.59
N ASP A 44 9.45 1.55 -9.73
CA ASP A 44 9.64 1.64 -8.29
C ASP A 44 10.56 0.53 -7.80
N VAL A 45 11.43 0.90 -6.86
CA VAL A 45 12.21 -0.04 -6.05
C VAL A 45 11.89 0.24 -4.59
N GLY A 46 11.44 -0.77 -3.87
CA GLY A 46 11.05 -0.66 -2.48
C GLY A 46 11.73 -1.70 -1.60
N ARG A 47 11.89 -1.33 -0.34
CA ARG A 47 12.30 -2.26 0.72
C ARG A 47 11.40 -2.08 1.92
N ASP A 48 10.82 -3.18 2.38
CA ASP A 48 9.99 -3.22 3.57
C ASP A 48 10.64 -4.08 4.66
N ASN A 49 10.42 -3.70 5.90
CA ASN A 49 10.79 -4.47 7.07
C ASN A 49 9.65 -4.41 8.07
N THR A 50 9.03 -5.55 8.33
CA THR A 50 7.91 -5.67 9.27
C THR A 50 8.29 -6.61 10.40
N LYS A 51 8.24 -6.09 11.62
CA LYS A 51 8.37 -6.89 12.87
C LYS A 51 6.99 -7.33 13.30
N VAL A 52 6.87 -8.60 13.70
CA VAL A 52 5.59 -9.22 14.08
C VAL A 52 5.64 -9.69 15.52
N GLY A 53 4.69 -9.22 16.31
CA GLY A 53 4.59 -9.57 17.74
C GLY A 53 5.68 -8.93 18.59
N THR A 54 6.04 -9.64 19.66
CA THR A 54 7.08 -9.26 20.62
C THR A 54 8.34 -10.12 20.47
N SER A 55 8.26 -11.21 19.68
CA SER A 55 9.39 -12.08 19.32
C SER A 55 10.26 -11.41 18.26
N LYS A 56 11.35 -12.07 17.86
CA LYS A 56 12.19 -11.63 16.74
C LYS A 56 11.61 -12.01 15.36
N THR A 57 10.34 -12.43 15.30
CA THR A 57 9.65 -12.74 14.04
C THR A 57 9.59 -11.50 13.18
N SER A 58 10.01 -11.61 11.94
CA SER A 58 10.03 -10.50 10.98
C SER A 58 9.89 -10.97 9.54
N VAL A 59 9.37 -10.07 8.72
CA VAL A 59 9.32 -10.22 7.26
C VAL A 59 10.02 -9.02 6.66
N LYS A 60 11.01 -9.27 5.83
CA LYS A 60 11.64 -8.27 4.97
C LYS A 60 11.21 -8.54 3.54
N SER A 61 11.05 -7.50 2.74
CA SER A 61 10.83 -7.69 1.31
C SER A 61 11.54 -6.61 0.49
N ASP A 62 12.05 -7.04 -0.66
CA ASP A 62 12.53 -6.18 -1.72
C ASP A 62 11.52 -6.21 -2.87
N ASN A 63 11.01 -5.04 -3.25
CA ASN A 63 9.91 -4.86 -4.19
C ASN A 63 10.39 -4.11 -5.43
N TYR A 64 9.97 -4.58 -6.59
CA TYR A 64 10.24 -3.95 -7.88
C TYR A 64 8.93 -3.87 -8.65
N SER A 65 8.59 -2.70 -9.18
CA SER A 65 7.39 -2.58 -10.01
C SER A 65 7.59 -1.65 -11.19
N LEU A 66 6.86 -1.94 -12.24
CA LEU A 66 6.69 -1.08 -13.41
C LEU A 66 5.21 -0.79 -13.57
N SER A 67 4.86 0.46 -13.63
CA SER A 67 3.47 0.88 -13.82
C SER A 67 3.34 1.94 -14.90
N ASN A 68 2.21 1.92 -15.58
CA ASN A 68 1.70 2.99 -16.41
C ASN A 68 0.64 3.73 -15.62
N TYR A 69 0.65 5.05 -15.68
CA TYR A 69 -0.44 5.87 -15.16
C TYR A 69 -0.94 6.82 -16.22
N THR A 70 -2.23 7.13 -16.13
CA THR A 70 -2.89 8.14 -16.94
C THR A 70 -3.77 9.01 -16.06
N ASP A 71 -3.80 10.30 -16.34
CA ASP A 71 -4.74 11.25 -15.75
C ASP A 71 -5.45 11.96 -16.90
N PHE A 72 -6.74 11.67 -17.07
CA PHE A 72 -7.59 12.26 -18.11
C PHE A 72 -8.54 13.28 -17.50
N LYS A 73 -8.60 14.47 -18.07
CA LYS A 73 -9.66 15.43 -17.80
C LYS A 73 -10.88 15.07 -18.64
N LEU A 74 -11.96 14.67 -17.98
CA LEU A 74 -13.23 14.38 -18.61
C LEU A 74 -14.01 15.67 -18.90
N ASP A 75 -13.84 16.67 -18.02
CA ASP A 75 -14.32 18.05 -18.18
C ASP A 75 -13.40 19.00 -17.38
N SER A 76 -13.78 20.29 -17.27
CA SER A 76 -12.98 21.31 -16.55
C SER A 76 -12.71 20.98 -15.08
N ASN A 77 -13.55 20.14 -14.47
CA ASN A 77 -13.54 19.89 -13.04
C ASN A 77 -13.45 18.39 -12.70
N THR A 78 -13.62 17.51 -13.67
CA THR A 78 -13.64 16.05 -13.45
C THR A 78 -12.44 15.40 -14.10
N SER A 79 -11.71 14.58 -13.35
CA SER A 79 -10.60 13.78 -13.83
C SER A 79 -10.78 12.30 -13.54
N LEU A 80 -10.17 11.48 -14.38
CA LEU A 80 -10.07 10.03 -14.24
C LEU A 80 -8.61 9.64 -14.22
N GLU A 81 -8.13 9.24 -13.06
CA GLU A 81 -6.80 8.70 -12.86
C GLU A 81 -6.84 7.18 -12.99
N ASN A 82 -5.90 6.59 -13.75
CA ASN A 82 -5.76 5.15 -13.87
C ASN A 82 -4.29 4.77 -13.63
N ILE A 83 -4.10 3.63 -12.98
CA ILE A 83 -2.80 3.01 -12.81
C ILE A 83 -2.94 1.53 -13.14
N VAL A 84 -2.02 1.00 -13.96
CA VAL A 84 -1.88 -0.43 -14.19
C VAL A 84 -0.41 -0.79 -14.08
N GLY A 85 -0.10 -1.88 -13.41
CA GLY A 85 1.29 -2.26 -13.20
C GLY A 85 1.49 -3.73 -12.90
N ILE A 86 2.75 -4.10 -12.98
CA ILE A 86 3.26 -5.41 -12.61
C ILE A 86 4.41 -5.22 -11.61
N GLY A 87 4.62 -6.19 -10.75
CA GLY A 87 5.68 -6.14 -9.76
C GLY A 87 6.19 -7.52 -9.39
N ARG A 88 7.36 -7.53 -8.77
CA ARG A 88 7.98 -8.70 -8.15
C ARG A 88 8.38 -8.35 -6.74
N ILE A 89 8.14 -9.27 -5.84
CA ILE A 89 8.45 -9.14 -4.42
C ILE A 89 9.29 -10.36 -4.01
N ASN A 90 10.44 -10.12 -3.39
CA ASN A 90 11.24 -11.14 -2.77
C ASN A 90 11.13 -10.98 -1.25
N PHE A 91 10.75 -12.04 -0.56
CA PHE A 91 10.58 -12.07 0.89
C PHE A 91 11.68 -12.85 1.56
N ASP A 92 12.25 -12.27 2.62
CA ASP A 92 13.08 -12.95 3.62
C ASP A 92 12.29 -12.98 4.93
N MET A 93 11.97 -14.16 5.42
CA MET A 93 11.15 -14.37 6.60
C MET A 93 11.96 -15.00 7.72
N THR A 94 11.74 -14.49 8.92
CA THR A 94 12.25 -15.09 10.16
C THR A 94 11.05 -15.34 11.07
N ARG A 95 10.82 -16.58 11.44
CA ARG A 95 9.81 -16.97 12.42
C ARG A 95 10.51 -17.54 13.66
N VAL A 96 10.13 -17.03 14.82
CA VAL A 96 10.60 -17.56 16.10
C VAL A 96 9.47 -18.36 16.73
N ASP A 97 9.71 -19.63 17.00
CA ASP A 97 8.78 -20.57 17.59
C ASP A 97 9.46 -21.28 18.76
N GLY A 98 9.09 -20.90 20.00
CA GLY A 98 9.79 -21.35 21.19
C GLY A 98 11.27 -20.97 21.16
N ALA A 99 12.15 -21.97 21.18
CA ALA A 99 13.61 -21.80 21.10
C ALA A 99 14.15 -21.83 19.66
N GLU A 100 13.32 -22.17 18.68
CA GLU A 100 13.73 -22.32 17.29
C GLU A 100 13.66 -20.99 16.54
N THR A 101 14.60 -20.79 15.63
CA THR A 101 14.60 -19.68 14.67
C THR A 101 14.53 -20.27 13.27
N LEU A 102 13.42 -20.06 12.63
CA LEU A 102 13.09 -20.63 11.34
C LEU A 102 13.24 -19.54 10.27
N LEU A 103 13.90 -19.87 9.18
CA LEU A 103 14.18 -18.96 8.07
C LEU A 103 13.47 -19.47 6.82
N GLY A 104 12.93 -18.55 6.04
CA GLY A 104 12.28 -18.86 4.77
C GLY A 104 12.45 -17.73 3.76
N GLU A 105 12.62 -18.11 2.50
CA GLU A 105 12.65 -17.18 1.37
C GLU A 105 11.51 -17.49 0.44
N ARG A 106 10.83 -16.45 -0.05
CA ARG A 106 9.70 -16.60 -0.97
C ARG A 106 9.70 -15.51 -2.01
N ARG A 107 9.29 -15.84 -3.22
CA ARG A 107 9.06 -14.88 -4.30
C ARG A 107 7.57 -14.74 -4.57
N ALA A 108 7.17 -13.56 -5.03
CA ALA A 108 5.84 -13.32 -5.54
C ALA A 108 5.87 -12.42 -6.77
N ASP A 109 4.99 -12.71 -7.73
CA ASP A 109 4.69 -11.85 -8.86
C ASP A 109 3.32 -11.20 -8.65
N GLN A 110 3.22 -9.91 -8.92
CA GLN A 110 2.03 -9.10 -8.68
C GLN A 110 1.59 -8.40 -9.95
N MET A 111 0.26 -8.32 -10.13
CA MET A 111 -0.40 -7.42 -11.08
C MET A 111 -1.36 -6.55 -10.29
N PHE A 112 -1.41 -5.27 -10.62
CA PHE A 112 -2.30 -4.33 -9.95
C PHE A 112 -2.90 -3.32 -10.91
N PHE A 113 -4.06 -2.84 -10.53
CA PHE A 113 -4.84 -1.87 -11.27
C PHE A 113 -5.58 -0.96 -10.29
N SER A 114 -5.69 0.32 -10.62
CA SER A 114 -6.43 1.28 -9.82
C SER A 114 -7.04 2.36 -10.70
N ASN A 115 -8.26 2.78 -10.38
CA ASN A 115 -8.95 3.91 -10.98
C ASN A 115 -9.46 4.83 -9.90
N THR A 116 -9.41 6.14 -10.18
CA THR A 116 -10.02 7.17 -9.32
C THR A 116 -10.72 8.19 -10.19
N LEU A 117 -12.05 8.28 -10.05
CA LEU A 117 -12.86 9.34 -10.62
C LEU A 117 -13.02 10.44 -9.58
N LYS A 118 -12.54 11.63 -9.88
CA LYS A 118 -12.48 12.78 -8.97
C LYS A 118 -13.14 14.00 -9.59
N ARG A 119 -13.93 14.73 -8.80
CA ARG A 119 -14.54 15.99 -9.24
C ARG A 119 -14.15 17.13 -8.29
N GLU A 120 -13.53 18.16 -8.83
CA GLU A 120 -13.07 19.32 -8.06
C GLU A 120 -14.14 20.39 -7.96
N HIS A 121 -14.37 20.90 -6.76
CA HIS A 121 -15.17 22.08 -6.46
C HIS A 121 -14.27 23.11 -5.78
N LYS A 122 -13.96 24.17 -6.51
CA LYS A 122 -13.10 25.24 -6.03
C LYS A 122 -13.92 26.43 -5.56
N LYS A 123 -13.68 26.87 -4.31
CA LYS A 123 -14.24 28.10 -3.77
C LYS A 123 -13.11 28.89 -3.09
N ASN A 124 -12.71 29.99 -3.70
CA ASN A 124 -11.53 30.76 -3.27
C ASN A 124 -10.26 29.87 -3.30
N GLN A 125 -9.58 29.78 -2.16
CA GLN A 125 -8.39 28.94 -2.00
C GLN A 125 -8.73 27.49 -1.59
N LEU A 126 -9.98 27.20 -1.24
CA LEU A 126 -10.41 25.88 -0.81
C LEU A 126 -10.83 25.04 -2.03
N ILE A 127 -10.30 23.83 -2.10
CA ILE A 127 -10.66 22.83 -3.10
C ILE A 127 -11.23 21.63 -2.35
N ILE A 128 -12.45 21.25 -2.70
CA ILE A 128 -13.16 20.10 -2.16
C ILE A 128 -13.42 19.15 -3.32
N SER A 129 -12.89 17.94 -3.23
CA SER A 129 -12.96 16.98 -4.32
C SER A 129 -13.51 15.64 -3.85
N PRO A 130 -14.81 15.39 -3.99
CA PRO A 130 -15.35 14.05 -3.86
C PRO A 130 -14.75 13.13 -4.93
N TYR A 131 -14.52 11.87 -4.55
CA TYR A 131 -14.01 10.87 -5.47
C TYR A 131 -14.56 9.48 -5.20
N LEU A 132 -14.54 8.65 -6.24
CA LEU A 132 -14.79 7.23 -6.23
C LEU A 132 -13.50 6.53 -6.66
N SER A 133 -13.05 5.54 -5.89
CA SER A 133 -11.88 4.75 -6.22
C SER A 133 -12.21 3.27 -6.34
N HIS A 134 -11.48 2.58 -7.20
CA HIS A 134 -11.52 1.14 -7.34
C HIS A 134 -10.10 0.62 -7.56
N SER A 135 -9.74 -0.46 -6.88
CA SER A 135 -8.48 -1.15 -7.13
C SER A 135 -8.63 -2.66 -7.10
N ALA A 136 -7.77 -3.32 -7.85
CA ALA A 136 -7.65 -4.77 -7.88
C ALA A 136 -6.18 -5.16 -7.91
N THR A 137 -5.82 -6.16 -7.11
CA THR A 137 -4.48 -6.71 -7.06
C THR A 137 -4.56 -8.23 -7.08
N ARG A 138 -3.67 -8.85 -7.86
CA ARG A 138 -3.44 -10.27 -7.85
C ARG A 138 -1.96 -10.52 -7.59
N THR A 139 -1.67 -11.29 -6.53
CA THR A 139 -0.32 -11.68 -6.14
C THR A 139 -0.23 -13.20 -6.18
N ASN A 140 0.68 -13.72 -7.00
CA ASN A 140 1.01 -15.14 -7.04
C ASN A 140 2.30 -15.31 -6.24
N LEU A 141 2.23 -16.09 -5.16
CA LEU A 141 3.36 -16.38 -4.29
C LEU A 141 3.84 -17.80 -4.58
N ASP A 142 5.13 -17.99 -4.80
CA ASP A 142 5.74 -19.29 -5.02
C ASP A 142 5.69 -20.13 -3.75
N SER A 143 5.78 -21.45 -3.89
CA SER A 143 6.00 -22.36 -2.77
C SER A 143 7.34 -22.08 -2.10
N PHE A 144 7.43 -22.39 -0.81
CA PHE A 144 8.70 -22.33 -0.07
C PHE A 144 8.66 -23.25 1.16
N SER A 145 9.83 -23.57 1.70
CA SER A 145 9.97 -24.29 2.96
C SER A 145 10.86 -23.51 3.92
N GLU A 146 10.46 -23.46 5.17
CA GLU A 146 11.31 -22.98 6.24
C GLU A 146 12.42 -23.98 6.57
N ILE A 147 13.53 -23.47 7.04
CA ILE A 147 14.67 -24.25 7.58
C ILE A 147 15.02 -23.76 8.99
N GLY A 148 15.64 -24.60 9.81
CA GLY A 148 16.20 -24.18 11.10
C GLY A 148 15.58 -24.82 12.33
N GLY A 149 14.67 -25.78 12.20
CA GLY A 149 14.09 -26.50 13.33
C GLY A 149 13.05 -27.55 12.95
N GLU A 150 12.57 -28.28 13.93
CA GLU A 150 11.57 -29.34 13.75
C GLU A 150 10.17 -28.79 13.46
N THR A 151 9.89 -27.56 13.92
CA THR A 151 8.63 -26.87 13.68
C THR A 151 8.59 -26.13 12.34
N ALA A 152 9.56 -26.37 11.44
CA ALA A 152 9.63 -25.78 10.11
C ALA A 152 8.40 -26.14 9.26
N LEU A 153 7.83 -25.13 8.60
CA LEU A 153 6.66 -25.26 7.74
C LEU A 153 7.03 -25.15 6.28
N SER A 154 6.37 -25.94 5.45
CA SER A 154 6.38 -25.83 4.00
C SER A 154 5.03 -25.29 3.52
N PHE A 155 5.08 -24.40 2.55
CA PHE A 155 3.91 -23.74 1.97
C PHE A 155 3.88 -24.00 0.47
N ASN A 156 2.72 -24.37 -0.05
CA ASN A 156 2.50 -24.48 -1.48
C ASN A 156 2.32 -23.10 -2.12
N ASP A 157 2.29 -23.09 -3.45
CA ASP A 157 1.94 -21.89 -4.22
C ASP A 157 0.61 -21.31 -3.72
N GLN A 158 0.55 -19.99 -3.68
CA GLN A 158 -0.59 -19.27 -3.14
C GLN A 158 -0.98 -18.12 -4.05
N VAL A 159 -2.27 -17.92 -4.24
CA VAL A 159 -2.81 -16.77 -4.95
C VAL A 159 -3.62 -15.91 -4.01
N VAL A 160 -3.23 -14.65 -3.90
CA VAL A 160 -3.98 -13.61 -3.17
C VAL A 160 -4.64 -12.68 -4.18
N ARG A 161 -5.95 -12.44 -4.00
CA ARG A 161 -6.71 -11.50 -4.82
C ARG A 161 -7.37 -10.49 -3.90
N ASP A 162 -7.04 -9.22 -4.10
CA ASP A 162 -7.59 -8.11 -3.34
C ASP A 162 -8.39 -7.20 -4.27
N TYR A 163 -9.57 -6.81 -3.80
CA TYR A 163 -10.44 -5.83 -4.46
C TYR A 163 -10.83 -4.79 -3.43
N GLU A 164 -10.74 -3.52 -3.81
CA GLU A 164 -11.16 -2.41 -2.94
C GLU A 164 -11.99 -1.40 -3.74
N ILE A 165 -13.12 -0.96 -3.18
CA ILE A 165 -13.92 0.13 -3.67
C ILE A 165 -14.00 1.16 -2.55
N GLY A 166 -13.71 2.41 -2.87
CA GLY A 166 -13.70 3.52 -1.91
C GLY A 166 -14.51 4.72 -2.40
N VAL A 167 -15.14 5.41 -1.47
CA VAL A 167 -15.69 6.75 -1.67
C VAL A 167 -15.00 7.70 -0.70
N GLY A 168 -14.59 8.86 -1.18
CA GLY A 168 -13.82 9.77 -0.36
C GLY A 168 -14.02 11.23 -0.70
N LEU A 169 -13.43 12.05 0.15
CA LEU A 169 -13.40 13.49 0.05
C LEU A 169 -11.98 13.96 0.29
N ASP A 170 -11.39 14.61 -0.71
CA ASP A 170 -10.10 15.30 -0.62
C ASP A 170 -10.38 16.80 -0.44
N ILE A 171 -9.94 17.34 0.68
CA ILE A 171 -10.08 18.75 1.03
C ILE A 171 -8.68 19.33 1.12
N ASN A 172 -8.39 20.35 0.32
CA ASN A 172 -7.09 20.99 0.30
C ASN A 172 -7.20 22.48 0.02
N SER A 173 -6.12 23.20 0.34
CA SER A 173 -5.99 24.63 0.07
C SER A 173 -4.58 24.91 -0.40
N GLU A 174 -4.41 25.87 -1.32
CA GLU A 174 -3.09 26.31 -1.77
C GLU A 174 -2.78 27.69 -1.17
N ILE A 175 -1.67 27.78 -0.44
CA ILE A 175 -1.19 28.99 0.23
C ILE A 175 0.17 29.36 -0.38
N THR A 176 0.28 30.54 -0.93
CA THR A 176 1.57 31.06 -1.41
C THR A 176 2.32 31.71 -0.25
N LEU A 177 3.54 31.27 0.00
CA LEU A 177 4.43 31.81 1.02
C LEU A 177 5.24 33.01 0.49
N ASN A 178 5.86 33.78 1.39
CA ASN A 178 6.61 34.99 1.05
C ASN A 178 7.78 34.77 0.09
N ASN A 179 8.31 33.54 0.00
CA ASN A 179 9.40 33.12 -0.90
C ASN A 179 8.87 32.45 -2.19
N ASN A 180 7.65 32.74 -2.61
CA ASN A 180 6.97 32.15 -3.75
C ASN A 180 6.78 30.61 -3.68
N SER A 181 7.18 29.98 -2.58
CA SER A 181 6.88 28.56 -2.38
C SER A 181 5.37 28.37 -2.14
N LYS A 182 4.86 27.22 -2.51
CA LYS A 182 3.44 26.86 -2.33
C LYS A 182 3.31 25.79 -1.26
N LEU A 183 2.52 26.08 -0.23
CA LEU A 183 2.13 25.14 0.81
C LEU A 183 0.70 24.69 0.54
N LYS A 184 0.50 23.36 0.47
CA LYS A 184 -0.82 22.76 0.26
C LYS A 184 -1.16 21.84 1.43
N PRO A 185 -1.78 22.36 2.50
CA PRO A 185 -2.38 21.50 3.52
C PRO A 185 -3.54 20.72 2.93
N PHE A 186 -3.70 19.47 3.36
CA PHE A 186 -4.78 18.61 2.89
C PHE A 186 -5.31 17.68 3.97
N THR A 187 -6.56 17.28 3.78
CA THR A 187 -7.24 16.23 4.56
C THR A 187 -8.02 15.35 3.61
N ILE A 188 -7.83 14.04 3.72
CA ILE A 188 -8.58 13.04 2.95
C ILE A 188 -9.34 12.16 3.92
N ILE A 189 -10.64 12.04 3.70
CA ILE A 189 -11.53 11.14 4.43
C ILE A 189 -12.06 10.15 3.41
N GLU A 190 -11.90 8.85 3.67
CA GLU A 190 -12.33 7.80 2.76
C GLU A 190 -13.01 6.68 3.55
N TYR A 191 -14.08 6.17 3.01
CA TYR A 191 -14.68 4.91 3.41
C TYR A 191 -14.49 3.91 2.30
N ASN A 192 -13.89 2.75 2.61
CA ASN A 192 -13.66 1.72 1.63
C ASN A 192 -14.16 0.35 2.10
N LYS A 193 -14.56 -0.46 1.12
CA LYS A 193 -14.86 -1.87 1.29
C LYS A 193 -13.80 -2.65 0.54
N SER A 194 -13.08 -3.50 1.26
CA SER A 194 -12.08 -4.38 0.69
C SER A 194 -12.48 -5.84 0.86
N THR A 195 -12.23 -6.63 -0.19
CA THR A 195 -12.40 -8.09 -0.18
C THR A 195 -11.06 -8.71 -0.55
N SER A 196 -10.51 -9.52 0.33
CA SER A 196 -9.30 -10.30 0.08
C SER A 196 -9.65 -11.78 0.09
N LYS A 197 -9.28 -12.48 -0.97
CA LYS A 197 -9.45 -13.95 -1.09
C LYS A 197 -8.08 -14.57 -1.23
N THR A 198 -7.79 -15.52 -0.36
CA THR A 198 -6.57 -16.33 -0.45
C THR A 198 -6.86 -17.76 -0.03
N SER A 199 -6.19 -18.69 -0.70
CA SER A 199 -6.10 -20.08 -0.28
C SER A 199 -4.63 -20.40 -0.04
N ALA A 200 -4.32 -20.97 1.10
CA ALA A 200 -2.99 -21.43 1.45
C ALA A 200 -3.05 -22.88 1.87
N SER A 201 -2.03 -23.65 1.52
CA SER A 201 -1.80 -24.99 2.01
C SER A 201 -0.42 -25.03 2.64
N MET A 202 -0.31 -25.61 3.83
CA MET A 202 0.92 -25.70 4.58
C MET A 202 0.99 -27.03 5.35
N TYR A 203 2.20 -27.51 5.57
CA TYR A 203 2.47 -28.72 6.33
C TYR A 203 3.80 -28.60 7.07
N TYR A 204 4.00 -29.40 8.11
CA TYR A 204 5.32 -29.51 8.73
C TYR A 204 6.29 -30.15 7.74
N THR A 205 7.42 -29.51 7.51
CA THR A 205 8.41 -29.96 6.52
C THR A 205 8.86 -31.41 6.78
N SER A 206 8.92 -31.82 8.05
CA SER A 206 9.26 -33.18 8.47
C SER A 206 8.18 -34.23 8.16
N GLU A 207 6.91 -33.82 8.01
CA GLU A 207 5.80 -34.76 7.78
C GLU A 207 5.46 -34.95 6.31
N GLY A 208 5.86 -34.02 5.47
CA GLY A 208 5.59 -34.06 4.02
C GLY A 208 4.19 -33.59 3.64
N PRO A 209 3.91 -33.48 2.31
CA PRO A 209 2.70 -32.85 1.79
C PRO A 209 1.42 -33.62 2.00
N ASP A 210 1.48 -34.91 2.33
CA ASP A 210 0.29 -35.76 2.56
C ASP A 210 -0.50 -35.32 3.80
N ASN A 211 0.15 -34.60 4.72
CA ASN A 211 -0.44 -34.04 5.94
C ASN A 211 -0.71 -32.53 5.84
N ALA A 212 -0.94 -32.02 4.63
CA ALA A 212 -1.14 -30.60 4.43
C ALA A 212 -2.46 -30.07 4.99
N TYR A 213 -2.37 -28.95 5.71
CA TYR A 213 -3.52 -28.17 6.18
C TYR A 213 -3.86 -27.11 5.14
N ALA A 214 -5.02 -27.26 4.50
CA ALA A 214 -5.53 -26.24 3.58
C ALA A 214 -6.40 -25.24 4.33
N THR A 215 -6.17 -23.95 4.10
CA THR A 215 -7.02 -22.89 4.63
C THR A 215 -7.42 -21.94 3.52
N THR A 216 -8.67 -21.51 3.56
CA THR A 216 -9.17 -20.44 2.67
C THR A 216 -9.60 -19.28 3.54
N MET A 217 -8.99 -18.13 3.30
CA MET A 217 -9.37 -16.91 3.99
C MET A 217 -10.10 -15.98 3.02
N ASN A 218 -11.33 -15.62 3.41
CA ASN A 218 -12.11 -14.58 2.75
C ASN A 218 -12.28 -13.45 3.76
N ASN A 219 -11.54 -12.39 3.59
CA ASN A 219 -11.61 -11.21 4.44
C ASN A 219 -12.42 -10.12 3.74
N ASN A 220 -13.59 -9.82 4.28
CA ASN A 220 -14.38 -8.66 3.88
C ASN A 220 -14.23 -7.61 4.97
N ASN A 221 -13.60 -6.49 4.66
CA ASN A 221 -13.37 -5.42 5.62
C ASN A 221 -13.95 -4.12 5.09
N ASN A 222 -14.68 -3.44 5.97
CA ASN A 222 -15.02 -2.04 5.77
C ASN A 222 -14.05 -1.21 6.60
N ASN A 223 -13.52 -0.14 6.03
CA ASN A 223 -12.52 0.68 6.70
C ASN A 223 -12.83 2.16 6.53
N TRP A 224 -12.59 2.91 7.59
CA TRP A 224 -12.39 4.35 7.51
C TRP A 224 -10.89 4.64 7.36
N LYS A 225 -10.56 5.57 6.50
CA LYS A 225 -9.21 6.10 6.33
C LYS A 225 -9.27 7.61 6.47
N LEU A 226 -8.50 8.12 7.41
CA LEU A 226 -8.25 9.55 7.58
C LEU A 226 -6.78 9.80 7.29
N ARG A 227 -6.49 10.69 6.35
CA ARG A 227 -5.15 11.15 6.04
C ARG A 227 -5.12 12.66 6.08
N PHE A 228 -4.16 13.23 6.78
CA PHE A 228 -3.91 14.65 6.75
C PHE A 228 -2.43 14.94 6.66
N GLY A 229 -2.09 16.08 6.07
CA GLY A 229 -0.70 16.42 5.82
C GLY A 229 -0.55 17.77 5.14
N ALA A 230 0.65 18.00 4.66
CA ALA A 230 0.96 19.17 3.86
C ALA A 230 2.01 18.84 2.79
N ASP A 231 1.81 19.40 1.60
CA ASP A 231 2.78 19.39 0.52
C ASP A 231 3.42 20.79 0.42
N LEU A 232 4.73 20.83 0.36
CA LEU A 232 5.51 22.04 0.10
C LEU A 232 6.14 21.92 -1.29
N ARG A 233 5.91 22.90 -2.14
CA ARG A 233 6.56 23.03 -3.45
C ARG A 233 7.37 24.31 -3.49
N THR A 234 8.67 24.17 -3.73
CA THR A 234 9.56 25.31 -3.89
C THR A 234 9.53 25.84 -5.32
N GLU A 235 10.01 27.07 -5.52
CA GLU A 235 10.13 27.68 -6.84
C GLU A 235 11.13 26.91 -7.73
N SER A 236 12.15 26.27 -7.15
CA SER A 236 13.12 25.42 -7.85
C SER A 236 12.54 24.07 -8.33
N GLY A 237 11.24 23.82 -8.15
CA GLY A 237 10.58 22.58 -8.57
C GLY A 237 10.68 21.42 -7.57
N TRP A 238 11.37 21.61 -6.45
CA TRP A 238 11.44 20.61 -5.39
C TRP A 238 10.10 20.50 -4.65
N ARG A 239 9.65 19.28 -4.38
CA ARG A 239 8.44 19.00 -3.61
C ARG A 239 8.77 18.13 -2.42
N SER A 240 8.18 18.44 -1.29
CA SER A 240 8.22 17.62 -0.06
C SER A 240 6.82 17.48 0.50
N SER A 241 6.49 16.30 0.98
CA SER A 241 5.19 16.00 1.56
C SER A 241 5.37 15.25 2.87
N LEU A 242 4.66 15.69 3.89
CA LEU A 242 4.55 14.97 5.16
C LEU A 242 3.08 14.68 5.41
N SER A 243 2.77 13.43 5.72
CA SER A 243 1.40 13.05 6.07
C SER A 243 1.32 11.98 7.14
N TYR A 244 0.22 12.03 7.88
CA TYR A 244 -0.21 10.98 8.79
C TYR A 244 -1.48 10.33 8.24
N THR A 245 -1.54 9.01 8.29
CA THR A 245 -2.71 8.23 7.90
C THR A 245 -3.13 7.31 9.03
N ARG A 246 -4.42 7.30 9.34
CA ARG A 246 -5.06 6.31 10.18
C ARG A 246 -6.07 5.52 9.36
N LYS A 247 -5.94 4.20 9.35
CA LYS A 247 -6.93 3.27 8.78
C LYS A 247 -7.54 2.49 9.94
N GLN A 248 -8.85 2.40 9.99
CA GLN A 248 -9.58 1.68 11.04
C GLN A 248 -10.68 0.82 10.44
N SER A 249 -10.67 -0.46 10.74
CA SER A 249 -11.72 -1.39 10.33
C SER A 249 -13.01 -1.12 11.09
N VAL A 250 -14.15 -1.28 10.39
CA VAL A 250 -15.51 -1.10 10.89
C VAL A 250 -16.23 -2.44 10.87
N GLY A 251 -16.91 -2.78 11.95
CA GLY A 251 -17.67 -4.03 12.08
C GLY A 251 -17.33 -4.78 13.35
N SER A 252 -18.21 -5.69 13.77
CA SER A 252 -18.15 -6.37 15.07
C SER A 252 -16.90 -7.25 15.25
N SER A 253 -16.39 -7.85 14.19
CA SER A 253 -15.19 -8.69 14.21
C SER A 253 -13.87 -7.91 14.06
N SER A 254 -13.94 -6.63 13.70
CA SER A 254 -12.79 -5.84 13.28
C SER A 254 -12.63 -4.52 14.06
N ALA A 255 -13.54 -4.22 14.97
CA ALA A 255 -13.66 -2.90 15.61
C ALA A 255 -12.38 -2.41 16.33
N SER A 256 -11.50 -3.33 16.74
CA SER A 256 -10.23 -3.00 17.39
C SER A 256 -9.04 -2.91 16.42
N LYS A 257 -9.22 -3.30 15.15
CA LYS A 257 -8.11 -3.32 14.18
C LYS A 257 -7.89 -1.94 13.58
N TYR A 258 -6.78 -1.34 13.88
CA TYR A 258 -6.36 -0.08 13.25
C TYR A 258 -4.87 -0.08 12.95
N SER A 259 -4.49 0.70 11.96
CA SER A 259 -3.11 1.01 11.62
C SER A 259 -2.91 2.51 11.52
N ASN A 260 -1.72 2.96 11.88
CA ASN A 260 -1.27 4.32 11.71
C ASN A 260 0.00 4.32 10.88
N SER A 261 0.16 5.30 10.00
CA SER A 261 1.41 5.48 9.26
C SER A 261 1.77 6.94 9.13
N PHE A 262 3.07 7.21 9.14
CA PHE A 262 3.66 8.50 8.78
C PHE A 262 4.38 8.31 7.46
N THR A 263 4.15 9.23 6.53
CA THR A 263 4.77 9.20 5.20
C THR A 263 5.52 10.50 5.00
N LEU A 264 6.81 10.40 4.70
CA LEU A 264 7.63 11.48 4.19
C LEU A 264 7.95 11.17 2.72
N ARG A 265 7.64 12.10 1.85
CA ARG A 265 7.91 12.01 0.42
C ARG A 265 8.72 13.21 -0.03
N SER A 266 9.65 13.00 -0.94
CA SER A 266 10.38 14.07 -1.60
C SER A 266 10.55 13.75 -3.08
N ASP A 267 10.31 14.71 -3.93
CA ASP A 267 10.50 14.59 -5.38
C ASP A 267 11.02 15.89 -5.99
N LEU A 268 11.71 15.74 -7.10
CA LEU A 268 12.17 16.84 -7.94
C LEU A 268 11.65 16.59 -9.35
N LYS A 269 11.04 17.60 -9.94
CA LYS A 269 10.62 17.55 -11.35
C LYS A 269 11.68 18.29 -12.17
N PHE A 270 12.22 17.60 -13.18
CA PHE A 270 13.18 18.12 -14.14
C PHE A 270 12.49 18.68 -15.37
#